data_50678edcf98141441233f2c9e890ac0e
#
_entry.id   50678edcf98141441233f2c9e890ac0e
#
_cell.length_a   1.000
_cell.length_b   1.000
_cell.length_c   1.000
_cell.angle_alpha   90.00
_cell.angle_beta   90.00
_cell.angle_gamma   90.00
#
_symmetry.space_group_name_H-M   'P 1'
#
loop_
_entity.id
_entity.type
_entity.pdbx_description
1 polymer ?
#
loop_
_entity_poly.entity_id
_entity_poly.type
_entity_poly.pdbx_seq_one_letter_code
_entity_poly.pdbx_strand_id
1 'polypeptide(L)'
;MKVKQSTCNYCSLACNLDFYVDDNKIKKILPTKGYPVNDGFCCIKGLNLSRQCTKFKTRGMPLIRDKKGKIHFVSWKDAFETFAIKMNSIQKKYGKQSAAYLSTGQITTEEMALLGFIGRMYMGISGDGNTRLCMSTSAVAYKQSFGFDAPPYTLKDLEISDTIVLV
;
A
#
# COMPACT_ATOMS: atom_id res chain seq x y z
N MET A 1 14.67 1.83 -26.91
CA MET A 1 13.70 1.70 -25.81
C MET A 1 13.65 0.24 -25.37
N LYS A 2 13.84 -0.05 -24.08
CA LYS A 2 13.81 -1.42 -23.52
C LYS A 2 12.48 -1.61 -22.76
N VAL A 3 11.90 -2.80 -22.84
CA VAL A 3 10.72 -3.16 -22.05
C VAL A 3 11.18 -3.99 -20.86
N LYS A 4 10.73 -3.61 -19.67
CA LYS A 4 10.94 -4.36 -18.43
C LYS A 4 9.62 -4.60 -17.74
N GLN A 5 9.40 -5.82 -17.30
CA GLN A 5 8.21 -6.18 -16.54
C GLN A 5 8.45 -6.05 -15.03
N SER A 6 7.46 -5.56 -14.33
CA SER A 6 7.47 -5.48 -12.88
C SER A 6 6.06 -5.43 -12.31
N THR A 7 5.92 -5.78 -11.06
CA THR A 7 4.65 -5.70 -10.34
C THR A 7 4.35 -4.27 -9.91
N CYS A 8 3.10 -3.86 -10.02
CA CYS A 8 2.60 -2.61 -9.47
C CYS A 8 2.69 -2.65 -7.93
N ASN A 9 3.28 -1.64 -7.33
CA ASN A 9 3.46 -1.55 -5.88
C ASN A 9 2.35 -0.77 -5.14
N TYR A 10 1.22 -0.53 -5.78
CA TYR A 10 0.16 0.27 -5.19
C TYR A 10 -0.75 -0.48 -4.22
N CYS A 11 -1.05 -1.74 -4.51
CA CYS A 11 -1.95 -2.54 -3.68
C CYS A 11 -1.69 -4.04 -3.84
N SER A 12 -2.35 -4.83 -3.03
CA SER A 12 -2.20 -6.29 -2.99
C SER A 12 -2.73 -7.04 -4.22
N LEU A 13 -3.35 -6.33 -5.18
CA LEU A 13 -3.75 -6.96 -6.45
C LEU A 13 -2.55 -7.42 -7.29
N ALA A 14 -1.38 -6.78 -7.12
CA ALA A 14 -0.13 -7.19 -7.78
C ALA A 14 -0.19 -7.23 -9.31
N CYS A 15 -0.86 -6.25 -9.94
CA CYS A 15 -0.90 -6.12 -11.40
C CYS A 15 0.51 -6.12 -11.99
N ASN A 16 0.76 -6.94 -13.01
CA ASN A 16 2.01 -6.89 -13.77
C ASN A 16 1.94 -5.82 -14.86
N LEU A 17 3.01 -5.05 -14.97
CA LEU A 17 3.12 -3.89 -15.86
C LEU A 17 4.37 -3.97 -16.72
N ASP A 18 4.24 -3.58 -17.98
CA ASP A 18 5.32 -3.41 -18.94
C ASP A 18 5.81 -1.96 -18.89
N PHE A 19 7.02 -1.76 -18.40
CA PHE A 19 7.70 -0.48 -18.32
C PHE A 19 8.57 -0.28 -19.56
N TYR A 20 8.24 0.69 -20.38
CA TYR A 20 9.01 1.12 -21.53
C TYR A 20 10.05 2.14 -21.08
N VAL A 21 11.30 1.72 -21.01
CA VAL A 21 12.41 2.52 -20.46
C VAL A 21 13.36 2.96 -21.57
N ASP A 22 13.72 4.22 -21.54
CA ASP A 22 14.69 4.82 -22.44
C ASP A 22 15.53 5.83 -21.67
N ASP A 23 16.86 5.74 -21.79
CA ASP A 23 17.81 6.58 -21.05
C ASP A 23 17.47 6.69 -19.55
N ASN A 24 17.30 5.54 -18.89
CA ASN A 24 16.91 5.42 -17.46
C ASN A 24 15.61 6.16 -17.07
N LYS A 25 14.79 6.54 -18.06
CA LYS A 25 13.49 7.19 -17.81
C LYS A 25 12.35 6.30 -18.30
N ILE A 26 11.33 6.19 -17.49
CA ILE A 26 10.10 5.50 -17.85
C ILE A 26 9.32 6.42 -18.81
N LYS A 27 9.18 6.00 -20.06
CA LYS A 27 8.44 6.74 -21.09
C LYS A 27 6.98 6.37 -21.16
N LYS A 28 6.66 5.10 -20.90
CA LYS A 28 5.30 4.56 -20.97
C LYS A 28 5.15 3.37 -20.03
N ILE A 29 3.94 3.17 -19.51
CA ILE A 29 3.56 2.00 -18.73
C ILE A 29 2.30 1.43 -19.37
N LEU A 30 2.28 0.13 -19.60
CA LEU A 30 1.12 -0.62 -20.04
C LEU A 30 0.90 -1.84 -19.14
N PRO A 31 -0.34 -2.30 -18.98
CA PRO A 31 -0.59 -3.57 -18.31
C PRO A 31 -0.09 -4.73 -19.17
N THR A 32 0.55 -5.70 -18.54
CA THR A 32 1.06 -6.90 -19.23
C THR A 32 -0.11 -7.75 -19.69
N LYS A 33 -0.18 -8.03 -20.98
CA LYS A 33 -1.21 -8.87 -21.57
C LYS A 33 -1.02 -10.34 -21.18
N GLY A 34 -2.13 -11.03 -20.93
CA GLY A 34 -2.11 -12.46 -20.60
C GLY A 34 -1.52 -12.79 -19.23
N TYR A 35 -1.27 -11.80 -18.39
CA TYR A 35 -0.87 -12.06 -17.01
C TYR A 35 -2.10 -12.46 -16.16
N PRO A 36 -2.07 -13.61 -15.48
CA PRO A 36 -3.29 -14.23 -14.92
C PRO A 36 -4.00 -13.40 -13.84
N VAL A 37 -3.31 -12.47 -13.19
CA VAL A 37 -3.91 -11.64 -12.12
C VAL A 37 -4.71 -10.47 -12.67
N ASN A 38 -4.19 -9.80 -13.71
CA ASN A 38 -4.79 -8.56 -14.21
C ASN A 38 -5.14 -8.58 -15.71
N ASP A 39 -4.86 -9.67 -16.40
CA ASP A 39 -5.27 -9.98 -17.79
C ASP A 39 -5.23 -8.77 -18.75
N GLY A 40 -4.13 -8.02 -18.71
CA GLY A 40 -3.97 -6.85 -19.55
C GLY A 40 -4.70 -5.58 -19.08
N PHE A 41 -5.28 -5.56 -17.88
CA PHE A 41 -5.92 -4.39 -17.28
C PHE A 41 -5.08 -3.82 -16.15
N CYS A 42 -5.26 -2.53 -15.87
CA CYS A 42 -4.67 -1.86 -14.72
C CYS A 42 -5.41 -0.56 -14.43
N CYS A 43 -5.53 -0.22 -13.15
CA CYS A 43 -6.14 1.04 -12.76
C CYS A 43 -5.21 2.24 -13.04
N ILE A 44 -5.78 3.43 -13.03
CA ILE A 44 -5.08 4.68 -13.32
C ILE A 44 -3.86 4.92 -12.40
N LYS A 45 -3.84 4.40 -11.17
CA LYS A 45 -2.72 4.54 -10.24
C LYS A 45 -1.48 3.82 -10.76
N GLY A 46 -1.61 2.57 -11.19
CA GLY A 46 -0.53 1.78 -11.79
C GLY A 46 0.00 2.41 -13.08
N LEU A 47 -0.89 2.87 -13.96
CA LEU A 47 -0.51 3.54 -15.22
C LEU A 47 0.26 4.85 -15.00
N ASN A 48 0.10 5.50 -13.85
CA ASN A 48 0.77 6.76 -13.52
C ASN A 48 1.96 6.62 -12.57
N LEU A 49 2.47 5.42 -12.31
CA LEU A 49 3.64 5.19 -11.45
C LEU A 49 4.88 6.02 -11.85
N SER A 50 5.08 6.24 -13.16
CA SER A 50 6.19 7.06 -13.65
C SER A 50 6.21 8.49 -13.09
N ARG A 51 5.03 9.05 -12.82
CA ARG A 51 4.91 10.41 -12.25
C ARG A 51 5.44 10.49 -10.82
N GLN A 52 5.35 9.41 -10.07
CA GLN A 52 5.90 9.34 -8.71
C GLN A 52 7.43 9.33 -8.74
N CYS A 53 8.04 8.57 -9.66
CA CYS A 53 9.49 8.48 -9.79
C CYS A 53 10.15 9.82 -10.15
N THR A 54 9.42 10.73 -10.79
CA THR A 54 9.98 12.01 -11.29
C THR A 54 9.74 13.20 -10.37
N LYS A 55 8.73 13.17 -9.51
CA LYS A 55 8.29 14.35 -8.73
C LYS A 55 8.90 14.46 -7.33
N PHE A 56 9.48 13.41 -6.78
CA PHE A 56 10.00 13.45 -5.41
C PHE A 56 11.41 14.04 -5.34
N LYS A 57 11.50 15.32 -4.99
CA LYS A 57 12.77 16.04 -4.73
C LYS A 57 13.58 15.42 -3.57
N THR A 58 12.93 14.73 -2.67
CA THR A 58 13.55 14.12 -1.48
C THR A 58 14.32 12.83 -1.76
N ARG A 59 14.24 12.30 -3.00
CA ARG A 59 14.91 11.05 -3.41
C ARG A 59 14.73 9.87 -2.45
N GLY A 60 13.64 9.83 -1.70
CA GLY A 60 13.37 8.77 -0.73
C GLY A 60 14.25 8.80 0.51
N MET A 61 14.91 9.91 0.82
CA MET A 61 15.69 10.06 2.04
C MET A 61 14.76 10.34 3.24
N PRO A 62 14.98 9.65 4.38
CA PRO A 62 14.20 9.89 5.58
C PRO A 62 14.53 11.24 6.21
N LEU A 63 13.57 11.73 6.99
CA LEU A 63 13.66 13.00 7.71
C LEU A 63 13.47 12.76 9.20
N ILE A 64 14.32 13.37 10.02
CA ILE A 64 14.19 13.35 11.48
C ILE A 64 14.10 14.78 12.00
N ARG A 65 13.24 14.99 13.00
CA ARG A 65 13.12 16.23 13.74
C ARG A 65 14.04 16.19 14.96
N ASP A 66 14.93 17.17 15.10
CA ASP A 66 15.81 17.31 16.25
C ASP A 66 15.08 17.88 17.49
N LYS A 67 15.82 17.98 18.61
CA LYS A 67 15.28 18.52 19.87
C LYS A 67 14.86 20.01 19.79
N LYS A 68 15.37 20.74 18.80
CA LYS A 68 15.01 22.15 18.55
C LYS A 68 13.84 22.28 17.58
N GLY A 69 13.26 21.17 17.13
CA GLY A 69 12.15 21.14 16.19
C GLY A 69 12.55 21.25 14.72
N LYS A 70 13.84 21.37 14.39
CA LYS A 70 14.33 21.47 13.01
C LYS A 70 14.38 20.10 12.36
N ILE A 71 13.99 20.04 11.08
CA ILE A 71 13.93 18.81 10.28
C ILE A 71 15.23 18.69 9.47
N HIS A 72 15.82 17.49 9.50
CA HIS A 72 17.06 17.16 8.79
C HIS A 72 16.90 15.88 7.98
N PHE A 73 17.54 15.83 6.81
CA PHE A 73 17.75 14.58 6.08
C PHE A 73 18.75 13.71 6.84
N VAL A 74 18.45 12.43 6.93
CA VAL A 74 19.32 11.43 7.57
C VAL A 74 19.47 10.19 6.69
N SER A 75 20.44 9.34 7.01
CA SER A 75 20.54 8.04 6.37
C SER A 75 19.39 7.10 6.82
N TRP A 76 19.07 6.09 6.02
CA TRP A 76 18.14 5.05 6.43
C TRP A 76 18.58 4.32 7.69
N LYS A 77 19.89 4.11 7.86
CA LYS A 77 20.46 3.51 9.08
C LYS A 77 20.11 4.34 10.31
N ASP A 78 20.42 5.64 10.28
CA ASP A 78 20.15 6.54 11.41
C ASP A 78 18.63 6.66 11.70
N ALA A 79 17.81 6.62 10.65
CA ALA A 79 16.36 6.65 10.80
C ALA A 79 15.85 5.40 11.53
N PHE A 80 16.29 4.21 11.13
CA PHE A 80 15.90 2.95 11.79
C PHE A 80 16.44 2.85 13.20
N GLU A 81 17.69 3.24 13.46
CA GLU A 81 18.25 3.29 14.81
C GLU A 81 17.46 4.24 15.72
N THR A 82 17.14 5.43 15.23
CA THR A 82 16.34 6.41 15.97
C THR A 82 14.93 5.86 16.26
N PHE A 83 14.30 5.22 15.28
CA PHE A 83 12.99 4.59 15.46
C PHE A 83 13.05 3.49 16.53
N ALA A 84 14.02 2.58 16.44
CA ALA A 84 14.17 1.48 17.38
C ALA A 84 14.43 1.96 18.80
N ILE A 85 15.33 2.93 18.98
CA ILE A 85 15.64 3.53 20.30
C ILE A 85 14.38 4.16 20.90
N LYS A 86 13.65 4.98 20.14
CA LYS A 86 12.44 5.63 20.62
C LYS A 86 11.34 4.63 20.96
N MET A 87 11.11 3.65 20.10
CA MET A 87 10.11 2.63 20.32
C MET A 87 10.41 1.81 21.58
N ASN A 88 11.63 1.33 21.73
CA ASN A 88 12.07 0.61 22.92
C ASN A 88 11.93 1.45 24.21
N SER A 89 12.28 2.73 24.15
CA SER A 89 12.14 3.64 25.28
C SER A 89 10.68 3.83 25.71
N ILE A 90 9.76 4.01 24.74
CA ILE A 90 8.33 4.15 25.00
C ILE A 90 7.77 2.86 25.57
N GLN A 91 8.05 1.72 24.97
CA GLN A 91 7.56 0.43 25.42
C GLN A 91 8.13 0.03 26.79
N LYS A 92 9.37 0.37 27.08
CA LYS A 92 9.97 0.15 28.42
C LYS A 92 9.28 1.00 29.49
N LYS A 93 8.88 2.24 29.15
CA LYS A 93 8.26 3.17 30.10
C LYS A 93 6.77 2.90 30.31
N TYR A 94 6.04 2.57 29.25
CA TYR A 94 4.57 2.54 29.25
C TYR A 94 3.98 1.16 28.93
N GLY A 95 4.83 0.14 28.70
CA GLY A 95 4.40 -1.22 28.32
C GLY A 95 4.33 -1.44 26.80
N LYS A 96 4.29 -2.73 26.41
CA LYS A 96 4.33 -3.10 24.98
C LYS A 96 3.15 -2.53 24.16
N GLN A 97 1.98 -2.42 24.77
CA GLN A 97 0.76 -1.91 24.13
C GLN A 97 0.66 -0.38 24.08
N SER A 98 1.72 0.34 24.45
CA SER A 98 1.77 1.81 24.42
C SER A 98 1.92 2.39 23.02
N ALA A 99 2.15 1.57 22.02
CA ALA A 99 2.26 1.95 20.62
C ALA A 99 1.30 1.12 19.77
N ALA A 100 0.84 1.71 18.68
CA ALA A 100 0.04 1.05 17.65
C ALA A 100 0.48 1.56 16.28
N TYR A 101 0.12 0.83 15.23
CA TYR A 101 0.31 1.32 13.87
C TYR A 101 -1.04 1.39 13.11
N LEU A 102 -1.15 2.39 12.26
CA LEU A 102 -2.23 2.49 11.28
C LEU A 102 -1.63 2.29 9.89
N SER A 103 -2.16 1.34 9.16
CA SER A 103 -1.72 0.98 7.83
C SER A 103 -2.77 1.36 6.78
N THR A 104 -2.55 0.94 5.57
CA THR A 104 -3.43 1.17 4.42
C THR A 104 -3.62 -0.13 3.64
N GLY A 105 -4.75 -0.24 2.92
CA GLY A 105 -4.95 -1.28 1.91
C GLY A 105 -4.20 -1.03 0.59
N GLN A 106 -3.47 0.09 0.49
CA GLN A 106 -2.73 0.50 -0.71
C GLN A 106 -1.23 0.22 -0.59
N ILE A 107 -0.90 -0.97 -0.15
CA ILE A 107 0.45 -1.53 -0.09
C ILE A 107 0.42 -2.97 -0.65
N THR A 108 1.57 -3.49 -1.01
CA THR A 108 1.68 -4.87 -1.51
C THR A 108 1.38 -5.90 -0.42
N THR A 109 1.05 -7.12 -0.82
CA THR A 109 0.79 -8.22 0.11
C THR A 109 2.02 -8.50 0.98
N GLU A 110 3.21 -8.42 0.39
CA GLU A 110 4.49 -8.61 1.09
C GLU A 110 4.73 -7.54 2.15
N GLU A 111 4.42 -6.29 1.84
CA GLU A 111 4.52 -5.18 2.79
C GLU A 111 3.52 -5.34 3.95
N MET A 112 2.29 -5.76 3.67
CA MET A 112 1.29 -6.06 4.71
C MET A 112 1.76 -7.20 5.62
N ALA A 113 2.24 -8.29 5.04
CA ALA A 113 2.74 -9.45 5.78
C ALA A 113 3.93 -9.06 6.67
N LEU A 114 4.89 -8.31 6.12
CA LEU A 114 6.07 -7.85 6.85
C LEU A 114 5.71 -6.89 7.98
N LEU A 115 4.80 -5.94 7.74
CA LEU A 115 4.32 -5.01 8.76
C LEU A 115 3.60 -5.75 9.90
N GLY A 116 2.74 -6.71 9.57
CA GLY A 116 2.06 -7.55 10.57
C GLY A 116 3.04 -8.40 11.37
N PHE A 117 4.03 -8.99 10.71
CA PHE A 117 5.07 -9.79 11.35
C PHE A 117 5.92 -8.95 12.32
N ILE A 118 6.45 -7.81 11.86
CA ILE A 118 7.25 -6.93 12.70
C ILE A 118 6.41 -6.37 13.86
N GLY A 119 5.22 -5.88 13.58
CA GLY A 119 4.37 -5.27 14.60
C GLY A 119 3.97 -6.26 15.69
N ARG A 120 3.45 -7.43 15.32
CA ARG A 120 2.92 -8.41 16.28
C ARG A 120 4.02 -9.26 16.92
N MET A 121 4.94 -9.81 16.11
CA MET A 121 5.91 -10.80 16.60
C MET A 121 7.10 -10.15 17.31
N TYR A 122 7.62 -9.05 16.78
CA TYR A 122 8.79 -8.39 17.38
C TYR A 122 8.42 -7.27 18.33
N MET A 123 7.52 -6.38 17.92
CA MET A 123 7.20 -5.19 18.71
C MET A 123 6.08 -5.44 19.71
N GLY A 124 5.26 -6.47 19.52
CA GLY A 124 4.12 -6.78 20.39
C GLY A 124 3.06 -5.67 20.40
N ILE A 125 2.89 -4.97 19.29
CA ILE A 125 1.92 -3.88 19.13
C ILE A 125 0.74 -4.29 18.26
N SER A 126 -0.40 -3.65 18.46
CA SER A 126 -1.59 -3.81 17.65
C SER A 126 -1.59 -2.85 16.46
N GLY A 127 -2.22 -3.25 15.37
CA GLY A 127 -2.39 -2.40 14.20
C GLY A 127 -3.73 -2.61 13.52
N ASP A 128 -4.15 -1.61 12.77
CA ASP A 128 -5.34 -1.66 11.94
C ASP A 128 -5.08 -0.94 10.61
N GLY A 129 -5.99 -1.08 9.65
CA GLY A 129 -5.92 -0.46 8.35
C GLY A 129 -7.01 0.58 8.13
N ASN A 130 -6.85 1.41 7.10
CA ASN A 130 -7.84 2.40 6.71
C ASN A 130 -9.19 1.78 6.29
N THR A 131 -9.19 0.51 5.88
CA THR A 131 -10.42 -0.23 5.54
C THR A 131 -11.38 -0.37 6.73
N ARG A 132 -10.88 -0.28 7.95
CA ARG A 132 -11.72 -0.21 9.16
C ARG A 132 -12.69 0.98 9.09
N LEU A 133 -12.26 2.11 8.60
CA LEU A 133 -13.06 3.34 8.52
C LEU A 133 -13.83 3.47 7.20
N CYS A 134 -13.34 2.88 6.10
CA CYS A 134 -13.98 3.04 4.80
C CYS A 134 -14.89 1.87 4.39
N MET A 135 -14.59 0.63 4.83
CA MET A 135 -15.30 -0.58 4.40
C MET A 135 -16.09 -1.28 5.51
N SER A 136 -15.94 -0.89 6.77
CA SER A 136 -16.62 -1.60 7.86
C SER A 136 -18.15 -1.56 7.75
N THR A 137 -18.73 -0.45 7.33
CA THR A 137 -20.18 -0.32 7.10
C THR A 137 -20.64 -1.25 5.98
N SER A 138 -19.90 -1.28 4.85
CA SER A 138 -20.21 -2.17 3.72
C SER A 138 -20.07 -3.63 4.12
N ALA A 139 -19.02 -3.99 4.87
CA ALA A 139 -18.81 -5.34 5.37
C ALA A 139 -19.97 -5.81 6.27
N VAL A 140 -20.44 -4.93 7.17
CA VAL A 140 -21.62 -5.21 8.02
C VAL A 140 -22.88 -5.38 7.17
N ALA A 141 -23.11 -4.49 6.20
CA ALA A 141 -24.26 -4.57 5.32
C ALA A 141 -24.27 -5.86 4.49
N TYR A 142 -23.14 -6.25 3.90
CA TYR A 142 -23.02 -7.53 3.18
C TYR A 142 -23.29 -8.73 4.08
N LYS A 143 -22.71 -8.76 5.28
CA LYS A 143 -22.94 -9.85 6.23
C LYS A 143 -24.39 -9.95 6.68
N GLN A 144 -25.05 -8.83 6.91
CA GLN A 144 -26.47 -8.81 7.28
C GLN A 144 -27.39 -9.21 6.14
N SER A 145 -27.09 -8.80 4.90
CA SER A 145 -27.92 -9.07 3.72
C SER A 145 -27.68 -10.43 3.09
N PHE A 146 -26.44 -10.89 3.05
CA PHE A 146 -26.02 -12.09 2.30
C PHE A 146 -25.34 -13.16 3.14
N GLY A 147 -25.02 -12.88 4.40
CA GLY A 147 -24.34 -13.81 5.31
C GLY A 147 -22.80 -13.86 5.15
N PHE A 148 -22.22 -13.15 4.19
CA PHE A 148 -20.78 -13.11 3.92
C PHE A 148 -20.30 -11.71 3.55
N ASP A 149 -18.98 -11.51 3.63
CA ASP A 149 -18.32 -10.22 3.37
C ASP A 149 -17.69 -10.20 1.97
N ALA A 150 -18.54 -10.16 0.94
CA ALA A 150 -18.13 -9.99 -0.44
C ALA A 150 -19.31 -9.50 -1.29
N PRO A 151 -19.06 -8.82 -2.43
CA PRO A 151 -20.11 -8.53 -3.39
C PRO A 151 -20.76 -9.85 -3.89
N PRO A 152 -22.09 -9.96 -3.92
CA PRO A 152 -22.79 -11.16 -4.40
C PRO A 152 -22.86 -11.25 -5.93
N TYR A 153 -22.03 -10.52 -6.64
CA TYR A 153 -21.98 -10.44 -8.08
C TYR A 153 -20.54 -10.42 -8.60
N THR A 154 -20.37 -10.68 -9.87
CA THR A 154 -19.09 -10.60 -10.58
C THR A 154 -19.01 -9.33 -11.43
N LEU A 155 -17.81 -8.97 -11.91
CA LEU A 155 -17.65 -7.86 -12.86
C LEU A 155 -18.43 -8.10 -14.16
N LYS A 156 -18.60 -9.37 -14.55
CA LYS A 156 -19.35 -9.72 -15.75
C LYS A 156 -20.85 -9.40 -15.61
N ASP A 157 -21.40 -9.49 -14.41
CA ASP A 157 -22.80 -9.13 -14.17
C ASP A 157 -23.06 -7.64 -14.44
N LEU A 158 -22.05 -6.79 -14.24
CA LEU A 158 -22.14 -5.36 -14.60
C LEU A 158 -22.18 -5.16 -16.12
N GLU A 159 -21.47 -5.99 -16.89
CA GLU A 159 -21.43 -5.91 -18.36
C GLU A 159 -22.74 -6.35 -19.01
N ILE A 160 -23.46 -7.29 -18.39
CA ILE A 160 -24.72 -7.86 -18.93
C ILE A 160 -25.98 -7.25 -18.31
N SER A 161 -25.83 -6.33 -17.35
CA SER A 161 -26.98 -5.67 -16.71
C SER A 161 -27.54 -4.56 -17.58
N ASP A 162 -28.84 -4.56 -17.79
CA ASP A 162 -29.56 -3.49 -18.53
C ASP A 162 -29.63 -2.18 -17.75
N THR A 163 -29.55 -2.24 -16.44
CA THR A 163 -29.64 -1.07 -15.55
C THR A 163 -28.65 -1.17 -14.40
N ILE A 164 -27.89 -0.09 -14.20
CA ILE A 164 -26.96 0.07 -13.07
C ILE A 164 -27.39 1.29 -12.27
N VAL A 165 -27.60 1.11 -10.96
CA VAL A 165 -27.95 2.18 -10.04
C VAL A 165 -26.74 2.48 -9.16
N LEU A 166 -26.29 3.74 -9.18
CA LEU A 166 -25.23 4.28 -8.32
C LEU A 166 -25.89 5.19 -7.26
N VAL A 167 -25.57 4.94 -5.99
CA VAL A 167 -26.09 5.69 -4.84
C VAL A 167 -24.95 6.35 -4.10
#